data_40023c6982282b8286e67579ae0cae47
#
_entry.id   40023c6982282b8286e67579ae0cae47
#
_cell.length_a   1.000
_cell.length_b   1.000
_cell.length_c   1.000
_cell.angle_alpha   90.00
_cell.angle_beta   90.00
_cell.angle_gamma   90.00
#
_symmetry.space_group_name_H-M   'P 1'
#
loop_
_entity.id
_entity.type
_entity.pdbx_description
1 polymer ?
#
loop_
_entity_poly.entity_id
_entity_poly.type
_entity_poly.pdbx_seq_one_letter_code
_entity_poly.pdbx_strand_id
1 'polypeptide(L)'
;MQRRTLLKAFALSASVMAMGLSFQAYAADTIKVGIMHSLSGTMAISETPLKDVALMAIDDINAKGGVLGKKLEPVVVDPASNWPLFAEKARQLLAQDKVAVVFGCWTSVSRKSVLPVFEELNGLLFYPVQYEGEEMSPNVFYTGAAPNQQAIPAVEYLLSEDGGGAKRFFLLGTDYVYPRTTNKILRAFLHAKGIQDKDIEEVYTPFGYSDYQTIVANIKKFAAGGKTAVVSTINGDSNVPFYKELANQGLKATDVPVVAFSVGEEELRGIDTKPLVGNLAAWNYFESVDNPTNKAFVADYRAYAKAHKLPNADTVVTNDP
;
A
#
# COMPACT_ATOMS: atom_id res chain seq x y z
N MET A 1 -50.73 7.91 63.87
CA MET A 1 -50.63 8.30 62.46
C MET A 1 -49.19 8.32 61.87
N GLN A 2 -48.15 8.33 62.68
CA GLN A 2 -46.75 8.47 62.15
C GLN A 2 -46.08 7.19 61.62
N ARG A 3 -46.52 5.97 62.00
CA ARG A 3 -45.90 4.72 61.52
C ARG A 3 -46.25 4.34 60.07
N ARG A 4 -47.39 4.77 59.54
CA ARG A 4 -47.84 4.47 58.20
C ARG A 4 -47.17 5.38 57.13
N THR A 5 -46.72 6.56 57.52
CA THR A 5 -46.01 7.52 56.59
C THR A 5 -44.56 7.15 56.43
N LEU A 6 -43.89 6.59 57.43
CA LEU A 6 -42.52 6.12 57.30
C LEU A 6 -42.36 4.88 56.40
N LEU A 7 -43.34 3.96 56.44
CA LEU A 7 -43.31 2.78 55.55
C LEU A 7 -43.55 3.11 54.08
N LYS A 8 -44.33 4.17 53.77
CA LYS A 8 -44.52 4.63 52.40
C LYS A 8 -43.32 5.39 51.84
N ALA A 9 -42.57 6.12 52.67
CA ALA A 9 -41.35 6.79 52.32
C ALA A 9 -40.20 5.80 52.01
N PHE A 10 -40.13 4.70 52.77
CA PHE A 10 -39.12 3.64 52.55
C PHE A 10 -39.40 2.80 51.31
N ALA A 11 -40.67 2.57 50.97
CA ALA A 11 -41.04 1.85 49.75
C ALA A 11 -40.79 2.68 48.46
N LEU A 12 -40.94 4.01 48.50
CA LEU A 12 -40.65 4.88 47.38
C LEU A 12 -39.14 5.04 47.14
N SER A 13 -38.31 5.11 48.20
CA SER A 13 -36.85 5.20 48.07
C SER A 13 -36.23 3.89 47.55
N ALA A 14 -36.76 2.72 47.92
CA ALA A 14 -36.32 1.44 47.40
C ALA A 14 -36.65 1.24 45.91
N SER A 15 -37.79 1.78 45.45
CA SER A 15 -38.16 1.70 44.01
C SER A 15 -37.36 2.63 43.10
N VAL A 16 -36.88 3.77 43.62
CA VAL A 16 -35.98 4.67 42.86
C VAL A 16 -34.57 4.13 42.83
N MET A 17 -34.09 3.43 43.88
CA MET A 17 -32.79 2.74 43.82
C MET A 17 -32.77 1.52 42.89
N ALA A 18 -33.91 0.82 42.74
CA ALA A 18 -33.98 -0.33 41.83
C ALA A 18 -34.04 0.06 40.34
N MET A 19 -34.48 1.28 40.00
CA MET A 19 -34.42 1.79 38.60
C MET A 19 -33.07 2.42 38.24
N GLY A 20 -32.20 2.71 39.19
CA GLY A 20 -30.87 3.30 38.98
C GLY A 20 -29.77 2.30 38.63
N LEU A 21 -30.02 0.99 38.72
CA LEU A 21 -29.00 -0.05 38.55
C LEU A 21 -29.06 -0.83 37.22
N SER A 22 -29.85 -0.36 36.28
CA SER A 22 -30.00 -1.05 34.97
C SER A 22 -29.32 -0.37 33.80
N PHE A 23 -28.54 0.65 34.02
CA PHE A 23 -27.53 1.07 32.99
C PHE A 23 -26.26 0.26 33.20
N GLN A 24 -26.33 -1.06 33.01
CA GLN A 24 -25.17 -1.76 32.51
C GLN A 24 -24.89 -1.11 31.14
N ALA A 25 -23.85 -0.31 31.07
CA ALA A 25 -23.22 0.04 29.83
C ALA A 25 -22.87 -1.31 29.15
N TYR A 26 -23.76 -1.81 28.28
CA TYR A 26 -23.34 -2.79 27.30
C TYR A 26 -22.18 -2.09 26.57
N ALA A 27 -20.97 -2.55 26.83
CA ALA A 27 -19.87 -2.25 25.93
C ALA A 27 -20.42 -2.55 24.52
N ALA A 28 -20.50 -1.53 23.68
CA ALA A 28 -21.06 -1.71 22.35
C ALA A 28 -20.26 -2.85 21.72
N ASP A 29 -20.97 -3.94 21.37
CA ASP A 29 -20.35 -5.11 20.75
C ASP A 29 -19.78 -4.66 19.40
N THR A 30 -18.45 -4.49 19.33
CA THR A 30 -17.73 -4.00 18.16
C THR A 30 -17.14 -5.16 17.37
N ILE A 31 -16.88 -4.95 16.09
CA ILE A 31 -16.09 -5.85 15.25
C ILE A 31 -14.70 -5.24 15.12
N LYS A 32 -13.69 -5.89 15.71
CA LYS A 32 -12.32 -5.44 15.59
C LYS A 32 -11.77 -5.74 14.21
N VAL A 33 -11.10 -4.74 13.60
CA VAL A 33 -10.46 -4.81 12.29
C VAL A 33 -8.99 -4.43 12.45
N GLY A 34 -8.09 -5.32 12.07
CA GLY A 34 -6.65 -5.06 12.09
C GLY A 34 -6.22 -4.21 10.91
N ILE A 35 -5.38 -3.20 11.16
CA ILE A 35 -4.70 -2.40 10.14
C ILE A 35 -3.21 -2.53 10.39
N MET A 36 -2.49 -3.15 9.44
CA MET A 36 -1.09 -3.50 9.58
C MET A 36 -0.27 -2.95 8.43
N HIS A 37 0.21 -1.73 8.60
CA HIS A 37 1.06 -1.02 7.65
C HIS A 37 2.26 -0.40 8.36
N SER A 38 3.41 -0.34 7.67
CA SER A 38 4.60 0.31 8.21
C SER A 38 4.38 1.83 8.27
N LEU A 39 4.38 2.36 9.48
CA LEU A 39 4.26 3.80 9.74
C LEU A 39 5.62 4.44 9.99
N SER A 40 6.65 3.62 10.04
CA SER A 40 8.06 4.01 10.18
C SER A 40 8.96 3.12 9.30
N GLY A 41 10.21 3.55 9.08
CA GLY A 41 11.16 2.86 8.21
C GLY A 41 10.98 3.17 6.72
N THR A 42 11.64 2.38 5.86
CA THR A 42 11.78 2.62 4.42
C THR A 42 10.48 2.57 3.61
N MET A 43 9.46 1.89 4.14
CA MET A 43 8.16 1.76 3.48
C MET A 43 7.10 2.75 3.97
N ALA A 44 7.41 3.56 4.99
CA ALA A 44 6.44 4.49 5.57
C ALA A 44 5.88 5.50 4.56
N ILE A 45 6.66 5.89 3.55
CA ILE A 45 6.23 6.81 2.50
C ILE A 45 5.04 6.24 1.71
N SER A 46 5.03 4.94 1.44
CA SER A 46 3.97 4.26 0.69
C SER A 46 2.85 3.73 1.59
N GLU A 47 3.15 3.30 2.82
CA GLU A 47 2.21 2.57 3.68
C GLU A 47 1.39 3.47 4.63
N THR A 48 1.90 4.65 5.01
CA THR A 48 1.15 5.56 5.91
C THR A 48 -0.18 6.01 5.33
N PRO A 49 -0.27 6.41 4.05
CA PRO A 49 -1.55 6.81 3.46
C PRO A 49 -2.59 5.67 3.43
N LEU A 50 -2.16 4.42 3.27
CA LEU A 50 -3.06 3.26 3.28
C LEU A 50 -3.76 3.10 4.63
N LYS A 51 -3.02 3.27 5.73
CA LYS A 51 -3.61 3.28 7.08
C LYS A 51 -4.64 4.41 7.21
N ASP A 52 -4.36 5.60 6.68
CA ASP A 52 -5.25 6.74 6.79
C ASP A 52 -6.55 6.52 6.01
N VAL A 53 -6.48 5.97 4.79
CA VAL A 53 -7.67 5.61 4.00
C VAL A 53 -8.48 4.49 4.66
N ALA A 54 -7.83 3.48 5.21
CA ALA A 54 -8.52 2.41 5.93
C ALA A 54 -9.30 2.96 7.15
N LEU A 55 -8.72 3.90 7.88
CA LEU A 55 -9.40 4.57 9.00
C LEU A 55 -10.57 5.43 8.51
N MET A 56 -10.39 6.18 7.42
CA MET A 56 -11.47 6.96 6.81
C MET A 56 -12.64 6.05 6.39
N ALA A 57 -12.36 4.93 5.76
CA ALA A 57 -13.37 3.97 5.36
C ALA A 57 -14.13 3.37 6.55
N ILE A 58 -13.42 3.06 7.65
CA ILE A 58 -14.03 2.56 8.88
C ILE A 58 -14.96 3.63 9.49
N ASP A 59 -14.53 4.89 9.52
CA ASP A 59 -15.34 5.99 10.04
C ASP A 59 -16.61 6.19 9.21
N ASP A 60 -16.51 6.13 7.89
CA ASP A 60 -17.66 6.23 6.98
C ASP A 60 -18.64 5.06 7.17
N ILE A 61 -18.16 3.83 7.24
CA ILE A 61 -18.97 2.64 7.55
C ILE A 61 -19.67 2.81 8.90
N ASN A 62 -18.93 3.29 9.89
CA ASN A 62 -19.45 3.51 11.22
C ASN A 62 -20.53 4.62 11.25
N ALA A 63 -20.35 5.70 10.50
CA ALA A 63 -21.35 6.75 10.37
C ALA A 63 -22.64 6.23 9.76
N LYS A 64 -22.56 5.27 8.84
CA LYS A 64 -23.70 4.61 8.18
C LYS A 64 -24.33 3.47 9.00
N GLY A 65 -23.90 3.25 10.23
CA GLY A 65 -24.48 2.25 11.15
C GLY A 65 -23.62 1.02 11.41
N GLY A 66 -22.47 0.92 10.80
CA GLY A 66 -21.53 -0.21 10.96
C GLY A 66 -21.91 -1.43 10.13
N VAL A 67 -21.37 -2.58 10.51
CA VAL A 67 -21.57 -3.88 9.86
C VAL A 67 -22.43 -4.76 10.76
N LEU A 68 -23.54 -5.29 10.25
CA LEU A 68 -24.49 -6.10 11.02
C LEU A 68 -24.97 -5.41 12.31
N GLY A 69 -25.13 -4.08 12.29
CA GLY A 69 -25.52 -3.28 13.43
C GLY A 69 -24.43 -3.03 14.47
N LYS A 70 -23.20 -3.48 14.22
CA LYS A 70 -22.05 -3.27 15.10
C LYS A 70 -21.08 -2.27 14.51
N LYS A 71 -20.46 -1.44 15.35
CA LYS A 71 -19.39 -0.54 14.90
C LYS A 71 -18.12 -1.33 14.64
N LEU A 72 -17.34 -0.89 13.65
CA LEU A 72 -15.98 -1.36 13.44
C LEU A 72 -15.04 -0.65 14.41
N GLU A 73 -14.14 -1.40 15.01
CA GLU A 73 -13.10 -0.91 15.91
C GLU A 73 -11.72 -1.17 15.27
N PRO A 74 -11.01 -0.15 14.81
CA PRO A 74 -9.70 -0.35 14.21
C PRO A 74 -8.64 -0.68 15.26
N VAL A 75 -7.82 -1.68 14.98
CA VAL A 75 -6.62 -2.03 15.76
C VAL A 75 -5.41 -1.81 14.84
N VAL A 76 -4.74 -0.67 15.02
CA VAL A 76 -3.62 -0.26 14.19
C VAL A 76 -2.32 -0.75 14.81
N VAL A 77 -1.45 -1.37 14.01
CA VAL A 77 -0.11 -1.77 14.41
C VAL A 77 0.93 -1.29 13.40
N ASP A 78 2.10 -0.88 13.90
CA ASP A 78 3.27 -0.50 13.09
C ASP A 78 4.32 -1.60 13.13
N PRO A 79 4.55 -2.34 12.04
CA PRO A 79 5.65 -3.30 11.94
C PRO A 79 6.98 -2.66 11.48
N ALA A 80 7.06 -1.34 11.36
CA ALA A 80 8.29 -0.55 11.19
C ALA A 80 9.20 -0.99 10.04
N SER A 81 8.64 -1.41 8.89
CA SER A 81 9.40 -1.96 7.75
C SER A 81 10.32 -3.13 8.14
N ASN A 82 9.97 -3.86 9.19
CA ASN A 82 10.72 -5.00 9.72
C ASN A 82 9.95 -6.31 9.53
N TRP A 83 10.41 -7.17 8.63
CA TRP A 83 9.68 -8.36 8.20
C TRP A 83 9.39 -9.37 9.33
N PRO A 84 10.31 -9.68 10.25
CA PRO A 84 10.02 -10.45 11.45
C PRO A 84 8.94 -9.81 12.33
N LEU A 85 8.95 -8.49 12.49
CA LEU A 85 7.97 -7.76 13.29
C LEU A 85 6.57 -7.82 12.65
N PHE A 86 6.47 -7.88 11.32
CA PHE A 86 5.16 -8.14 10.66
C PHE A 86 4.53 -9.46 11.16
N ALA A 87 5.29 -10.54 11.22
CA ALA A 87 4.77 -11.83 11.71
C ALA A 87 4.37 -11.78 13.19
N GLU A 88 5.13 -11.07 14.02
CA GLU A 88 4.80 -10.85 15.44
C GLU A 88 3.49 -10.04 15.57
N LYS A 89 3.35 -8.94 14.82
CA LYS A 89 2.15 -8.10 14.81
C LYS A 89 0.92 -8.84 14.26
N ALA A 90 1.10 -9.67 13.24
CA ALA A 90 0.02 -10.53 12.75
C ALA A 90 -0.47 -11.49 13.85
N ARG A 91 0.44 -12.12 14.60
CA ARG A 91 0.10 -13.00 15.72
C ARG A 91 -0.58 -12.22 16.86
N GLN A 92 -0.13 -11.01 17.17
CA GLN A 92 -0.78 -10.11 18.12
C GLN A 92 -2.24 -9.85 17.72
N LEU A 93 -2.47 -9.38 16.48
CA LEU A 93 -3.80 -9.03 15.96
C LEU A 93 -4.76 -10.23 16.00
N LEU A 94 -4.30 -11.41 15.57
CA LEU A 94 -5.16 -12.60 15.47
C LEU A 94 -5.38 -13.28 16.82
N ALA A 95 -4.33 -13.50 17.62
CA ALA A 95 -4.41 -14.31 18.83
C ALA A 95 -4.76 -13.50 20.09
N GLN A 96 -4.29 -12.26 20.21
CA GLN A 96 -4.47 -11.42 21.39
C GLN A 96 -5.64 -10.45 21.21
N ASP A 97 -5.59 -9.64 20.13
CA ASP A 97 -6.61 -8.61 19.85
C ASP A 97 -7.88 -9.23 19.27
N LYS A 98 -7.78 -10.43 18.66
CA LYS A 98 -8.88 -11.22 18.09
C LYS A 98 -9.65 -10.43 17.04
N VAL A 99 -8.93 -9.79 16.12
CA VAL A 99 -9.54 -9.09 14.99
C VAL A 99 -10.22 -10.07 14.05
N ALA A 100 -11.33 -9.64 13.45
CA ALA A 100 -12.08 -10.47 12.49
C ALA A 100 -11.36 -10.60 11.15
N VAL A 101 -10.61 -9.57 10.77
CA VAL A 101 -9.89 -9.45 9.49
C VAL A 101 -8.75 -8.48 9.65
N VAL A 102 -7.72 -8.62 8.80
CA VAL A 102 -6.61 -7.67 8.71
C VAL A 102 -6.55 -7.10 7.29
N PHE A 103 -6.45 -5.79 7.18
CA PHE A 103 -6.05 -5.07 5.97
C PHE A 103 -4.61 -4.63 6.15
N GLY A 104 -3.72 -5.02 5.23
CA GLY A 104 -2.33 -4.68 5.46
C GLY A 104 -1.31 -5.40 4.61
N CYS A 105 -0.08 -5.19 5.00
CA CYS A 105 1.12 -5.44 4.22
C CYS A 105 1.20 -4.53 2.99
N TRP A 106 2.39 -4.39 2.45
CA TRP A 106 2.64 -3.72 1.19
C TRP A 106 3.64 -4.51 0.36
N THR A 107 4.79 -4.83 0.92
CA THR A 107 5.80 -5.63 0.21
C THR A 107 5.42 -7.10 0.19
N SER A 108 5.80 -7.80 -0.88
CA SER A 108 5.61 -9.25 -0.93
C SER A 108 6.40 -9.98 0.16
N VAL A 109 7.52 -9.43 0.62
CA VAL A 109 8.26 -10.03 1.74
C VAL A 109 7.51 -9.88 3.07
N SER A 110 6.82 -8.77 3.31
CA SER A 110 5.96 -8.63 4.51
C SER A 110 4.79 -9.62 4.46
N ARG A 111 4.11 -9.73 3.30
CA ARG A 111 3.04 -10.73 3.10
C ARG A 111 3.55 -12.17 3.35
N LYS A 112 4.67 -12.55 2.75
CA LYS A 112 5.26 -13.88 2.96
C LYS A 112 5.68 -14.14 4.40
N SER A 113 6.08 -13.11 5.15
CA SER A 113 6.41 -13.23 6.57
C SER A 113 5.18 -13.51 7.43
N VAL A 114 4.02 -12.94 7.08
CA VAL A 114 2.79 -13.13 7.86
C VAL A 114 1.97 -14.35 7.41
N LEU A 115 2.14 -14.81 6.18
CA LEU A 115 1.35 -15.88 5.61
C LEU A 115 1.27 -17.14 6.50
N PRO A 116 2.39 -17.68 7.05
CA PRO A 116 2.32 -18.82 7.94
C PRO A 116 1.49 -18.59 9.21
N VAL A 117 1.48 -17.34 9.71
CA VAL A 117 0.70 -16.97 10.91
C VAL A 117 -0.79 -16.94 10.60
N PHE A 118 -1.17 -16.39 9.42
CA PHE A 118 -2.57 -16.37 8.98
C PHE A 118 -3.11 -17.77 8.71
N GLU A 119 -2.31 -18.65 8.12
CA GLU A 119 -2.68 -20.05 7.89
C GLU A 119 -2.79 -20.85 9.19
N GLU A 120 -1.82 -20.71 10.09
CA GLU A 120 -1.82 -21.38 11.42
C GLU A 120 -3.03 -20.99 12.25
N LEU A 121 -3.37 -19.70 12.29
CA LEU A 121 -4.43 -19.16 13.13
C LEU A 121 -5.77 -19.03 12.40
N ASN A 122 -5.85 -19.47 11.14
CA ASN A 122 -7.01 -19.35 10.28
C ASN A 122 -7.57 -17.91 10.22
N GLY A 123 -6.67 -16.94 10.14
CA GLY A 123 -7.01 -15.52 10.00
C GLY A 123 -7.30 -15.16 8.54
N LEU A 124 -7.84 -13.97 8.31
CA LEU A 124 -8.07 -13.41 6.97
C LEU A 124 -7.23 -12.16 6.77
N LEU A 125 -6.47 -12.14 5.66
CA LEU A 125 -5.71 -10.97 5.20
C LEU A 125 -6.27 -10.46 3.88
N PHE A 126 -6.59 -9.17 3.81
CA PHE A 126 -6.78 -8.44 2.56
C PHE A 126 -5.49 -7.71 2.23
N TYR A 127 -4.83 -8.17 1.16
CA TYR A 127 -3.56 -7.63 0.67
C TYR A 127 -3.85 -6.70 -0.51
N PRO A 128 -3.66 -5.36 -0.36
CA PRO A 128 -4.18 -4.39 -1.32
C PRO A 128 -3.29 -4.15 -2.54
N VAL A 129 -2.00 -4.48 -2.46
CA VAL A 129 -0.98 -4.02 -3.40
C VAL A 129 -0.74 -5.05 -4.50
N GLN A 130 -0.20 -4.60 -5.65
CA GLN A 130 0.26 -5.51 -6.69
C GLN A 130 1.29 -6.51 -6.15
N TYR A 131 1.39 -7.64 -6.80
CA TYR A 131 2.34 -8.68 -6.40
C TYR A 131 2.83 -9.50 -7.60
N GLU A 132 3.84 -10.30 -7.39
CA GLU A 132 4.48 -11.13 -8.43
C GLU A 132 3.64 -12.30 -8.92
N GLY A 133 2.46 -12.54 -8.33
CA GLY A 133 1.73 -13.78 -8.56
C GLY A 133 2.44 -14.99 -7.93
N GLU A 134 2.26 -16.19 -8.51
CA GLU A 134 2.91 -17.44 -8.09
C GLU A 134 2.68 -17.80 -6.61
N GLU A 135 1.59 -17.30 -6.00
CA GLU A 135 1.20 -17.58 -4.62
C GLU A 135 -0.32 -17.66 -4.53
N MET A 136 -0.81 -18.59 -3.75
CA MET A 136 -2.22 -18.75 -3.43
C MET A 136 -2.36 -19.25 -1.99
N SER A 137 -3.26 -18.62 -1.23
CA SER A 137 -3.63 -19.07 0.11
C SER A 137 -5.13 -18.87 0.35
N PRO A 138 -5.82 -19.79 1.03
CA PRO A 138 -7.22 -19.62 1.40
C PRO A 138 -7.42 -18.51 2.44
N ASN A 139 -6.33 -18.03 3.06
CA ASN A 139 -6.33 -17.03 4.10
C ASN A 139 -6.01 -15.61 3.58
N VAL A 140 -5.74 -15.44 2.26
CA VAL A 140 -5.36 -14.16 1.68
C VAL A 140 -6.23 -13.80 0.49
N PHE A 141 -6.81 -12.62 0.53
CA PHE A 141 -7.45 -11.97 -0.61
C PHE A 141 -6.44 -11.04 -1.27
N TYR A 142 -5.98 -11.41 -2.45
CA TYR A 142 -5.08 -10.61 -3.27
C TYR A 142 -5.90 -9.65 -4.10
N THR A 143 -5.99 -8.38 -3.68
CA THR A 143 -6.84 -7.38 -4.34
C THR A 143 -6.07 -6.48 -5.32
N GLY A 144 -4.74 -6.50 -5.24
CA GLY A 144 -3.86 -5.80 -6.18
C GLY A 144 -3.59 -6.57 -7.47
N ALA A 145 -2.95 -5.91 -8.42
CA ALA A 145 -2.68 -6.43 -9.75
C ALA A 145 -1.61 -7.54 -9.74
N ALA A 146 -1.85 -8.58 -10.53
CA ALA A 146 -0.84 -9.59 -10.88
C ALA A 146 -0.03 -9.12 -12.13
N PRO A 147 1.11 -9.76 -12.46
CA PRO A 147 1.97 -9.30 -13.57
C PRO A 147 1.29 -9.21 -14.93
N ASN A 148 0.31 -10.06 -15.21
CA ASN A 148 -0.48 -10.01 -16.44
C ASN A 148 -1.46 -8.84 -16.50
N GLN A 149 -1.70 -8.17 -15.37
CA GLN A 149 -2.58 -7.00 -15.24
C GLN A 149 -1.81 -5.68 -15.16
N GLN A 150 -0.51 -5.72 -14.86
CA GLN A 150 0.32 -4.54 -14.66
C GLN A 150 1.64 -4.62 -15.46
N ALA A 151 2.57 -5.47 -15.05
CA ALA A 151 3.94 -5.46 -15.54
C ALA A 151 4.04 -5.85 -17.04
N ILE A 152 3.34 -6.90 -17.45
CA ILE A 152 3.36 -7.38 -18.85
C ILE A 152 2.74 -6.33 -19.78
N PRO A 153 1.52 -5.80 -19.57
CA PRO A 153 0.95 -4.77 -20.43
C PRO A 153 1.80 -3.50 -20.53
N ALA A 154 2.40 -3.08 -19.40
CA ALA A 154 3.26 -1.89 -19.41
C ALA A 154 4.54 -2.10 -20.26
N VAL A 155 5.18 -3.26 -20.16
CA VAL A 155 6.34 -3.60 -20.98
C VAL A 155 5.94 -3.82 -22.45
N GLU A 156 4.76 -4.39 -22.70
CA GLU A 156 4.23 -4.51 -24.06
C GLU A 156 4.01 -3.14 -24.70
N TYR A 157 3.50 -2.17 -23.95
CA TYR A 157 3.40 -0.79 -24.41
C TYR A 157 4.77 -0.20 -24.81
N LEU A 158 5.81 -0.39 -23.97
CA LEU A 158 7.16 0.09 -24.29
C LEU A 158 7.76 -0.54 -25.56
N LEU A 159 7.35 -1.77 -25.91
CA LEU A 159 7.75 -2.44 -27.15
C LEU A 159 7.04 -1.85 -28.39
N SER A 160 5.86 -1.27 -28.23
CA SER A 160 5.06 -0.68 -29.30
C SER A 160 5.68 0.63 -29.82
N GLU A 161 5.27 1.06 -31.00
CA GLU A 161 5.69 2.34 -31.57
C GLU A 161 5.27 3.52 -30.68
N ASP A 162 4.05 3.50 -30.15
CA ASP A 162 3.51 4.53 -29.27
C ASP A 162 4.29 4.62 -27.93
N GLY A 163 4.80 3.49 -27.45
CA GLY A 163 5.65 3.39 -26.27
C GLY A 163 7.14 3.64 -26.50
N GLY A 164 7.52 4.04 -27.73
CA GLY A 164 8.89 4.34 -28.10
C GLY A 164 9.63 3.23 -28.83
N GLY A 165 9.06 2.04 -28.95
CA GLY A 165 9.62 0.90 -29.71
C GLY A 165 10.93 0.39 -29.10
N ALA A 166 10.99 0.26 -27.77
CA ALA A 166 12.15 -0.23 -27.05
C ALA A 166 12.59 -1.62 -27.55
N LYS A 167 13.90 -1.81 -27.67
CA LYS A 167 14.52 -3.08 -28.05
C LYS A 167 15.49 -3.60 -26.98
N ARG A 168 15.75 -2.78 -25.98
CA ARG A 168 16.66 -3.07 -24.87
C ARG A 168 15.97 -2.68 -23.56
N PHE A 169 16.15 -3.49 -22.53
CA PHE A 169 15.46 -3.31 -21.26
C PHE A 169 16.44 -3.38 -20.08
N PHE A 170 16.45 -2.33 -19.26
CA PHE A 170 17.19 -2.30 -18.01
C PHE A 170 16.20 -2.52 -16.87
N LEU A 171 16.23 -3.70 -16.26
CA LEU A 171 15.34 -4.11 -15.17
C LEU A 171 16.02 -3.77 -13.84
N LEU A 172 15.50 -2.74 -13.17
CA LEU A 172 16.07 -2.23 -11.91
C LEU A 172 15.08 -2.43 -10.77
N GLY A 173 15.44 -3.14 -9.73
CA GLY A 173 14.54 -3.44 -8.63
C GLY A 173 15.18 -3.42 -7.25
N THR A 174 14.34 -3.35 -6.22
CA THR A 174 14.75 -3.63 -4.85
C THR A 174 15.01 -5.13 -4.69
N ASP A 175 16.04 -5.50 -3.92
CA ASP A 175 16.49 -6.90 -3.81
C ASP A 175 15.62 -7.74 -2.86
N TYR A 176 14.46 -8.19 -3.36
CA TYR A 176 13.60 -9.16 -2.66
C TYR A 176 12.67 -9.90 -3.64
N VAL A 177 11.75 -10.73 -3.13
CA VAL A 177 10.97 -11.68 -3.92
C VAL A 177 10.16 -11.02 -5.05
N TYR A 178 9.48 -9.87 -4.80
CA TYR A 178 8.64 -9.23 -5.80
C TYR A 178 9.42 -8.77 -7.04
N PRO A 179 10.47 -7.94 -6.95
CA PRO A 179 11.26 -7.54 -8.13
C PRO A 179 11.92 -8.73 -8.83
N ARG A 180 12.51 -9.65 -8.06
CA ARG A 180 13.19 -10.81 -8.66
C ARG A 180 12.25 -11.71 -9.44
N THR A 181 11.06 -12.00 -8.90
CA THR A 181 10.06 -12.84 -9.59
C THR A 181 9.42 -12.09 -10.73
N THR A 182 9.07 -10.80 -10.55
CA THR A 182 8.54 -9.97 -11.64
C THR A 182 9.52 -9.86 -12.80
N ASN A 183 10.81 -9.61 -12.54
CA ASN A 183 11.82 -9.52 -13.57
C ASN A 183 12.06 -10.87 -14.27
N LYS A 184 11.98 -12.00 -13.56
CA LYS A 184 12.00 -13.34 -14.16
C LYS A 184 10.83 -13.53 -15.15
N ILE A 185 9.63 -13.10 -14.77
CA ILE A 185 8.43 -13.15 -15.63
C ILE A 185 8.63 -12.24 -16.84
N LEU A 186 9.09 -11.00 -16.62
CA LEU A 186 9.34 -10.04 -17.70
C LEU A 186 10.44 -10.50 -18.65
N ARG A 187 11.52 -11.11 -18.16
CA ARG A 187 12.56 -11.70 -18.99
C ARG A 187 11.98 -12.79 -19.89
N ALA A 188 11.16 -13.70 -19.36
CA ALA A 188 10.50 -14.74 -20.17
C ALA A 188 9.56 -14.13 -21.21
N PHE A 189 8.80 -13.09 -20.86
CA PHE A 189 7.94 -12.35 -21.78
C PHE A 189 8.75 -11.65 -22.87
N LEU A 190 9.84 -10.98 -22.54
CA LEU A 190 10.73 -10.29 -23.48
C LEU A 190 11.38 -11.29 -24.46
N HIS A 191 11.82 -12.45 -23.98
CA HIS A 191 12.33 -13.54 -24.85
C HIS A 191 11.26 -14.01 -25.85
N ALA A 192 10.01 -14.18 -25.39
CA ALA A 192 8.89 -14.55 -26.27
C ALA A 192 8.59 -13.46 -27.32
N LYS A 193 8.95 -12.22 -27.08
CA LYS A 193 8.88 -11.09 -28.04
C LYS A 193 10.15 -10.93 -28.89
N GLY A 194 11.12 -11.85 -28.76
CA GLY A 194 12.36 -11.86 -29.55
C GLY A 194 13.51 -11.03 -29.01
N ILE A 195 13.37 -10.42 -27.82
CA ILE A 195 14.47 -9.70 -27.15
C ILE A 195 15.47 -10.74 -26.59
N GLN A 196 16.76 -10.53 -26.81
CA GLN A 196 17.80 -11.46 -26.42
C GLN A 196 18.46 -11.04 -25.10
N ASP A 197 19.15 -11.97 -24.40
CA ASP A 197 19.82 -11.70 -23.13
C ASP A 197 20.80 -10.52 -23.16
N LYS A 198 21.52 -10.32 -24.27
CA LYS A 198 22.44 -9.18 -24.46
C LYS A 198 21.74 -7.81 -24.42
N ASP A 199 20.42 -7.81 -24.62
CA ASP A 199 19.56 -6.65 -24.64
C ASP A 199 18.70 -6.51 -23.39
N ILE A 200 18.99 -7.31 -22.36
CA ILE A 200 18.35 -7.25 -21.04
C ILE A 200 19.44 -7.20 -19.96
N GLU A 201 19.43 -6.14 -19.16
CA GLU A 201 20.29 -6.02 -17.98
C GLU A 201 19.43 -5.99 -16.73
N GLU A 202 19.85 -6.68 -15.67
CA GLU A 202 19.18 -6.72 -14.39
C GLU A 202 20.08 -6.22 -13.27
N VAL A 203 19.58 -5.27 -12.46
CA VAL A 203 20.28 -4.74 -11.29
C VAL A 203 19.34 -4.68 -10.11
N TYR A 204 19.84 -5.06 -8.94
CA TYR A 204 19.07 -5.02 -7.69
C TYR A 204 19.82 -4.24 -6.61
N THR A 205 19.06 -3.49 -5.81
CA THR A 205 19.56 -2.69 -4.69
C THR A 205 18.85 -3.07 -3.39
N PRO A 206 19.49 -2.98 -2.23
CA PRO A 206 18.79 -3.23 -0.97
C PRO A 206 17.69 -2.17 -0.70
N PHE A 207 16.78 -2.46 0.22
CA PHE A 207 15.84 -1.46 0.74
C PHE A 207 16.61 -0.27 1.35
N GLY A 208 16.11 0.94 1.15
CA GLY A 208 16.75 2.18 1.63
C GLY A 208 18.03 2.58 0.87
N TYR A 209 18.28 1.98 -0.29
CA TYR A 209 19.43 2.35 -1.12
C TYR A 209 19.28 3.78 -1.67
N SER A 210 20.37 4.56 -1.60
CA SER A 210 20.34 5.99 -1.95
C SER A 210 21.43 6.46 -2.93
N ASP A 211 22.43 5.62 -3.24
CA ASP A 211 23.54 6.00 -4.15
C ASP A 211 23.32 5.42 -5.56
N TYR A 212 22.51 6.08 -6.36
CA TYR A 212 22.22 5.66 -7.73
C TYR A 212 23.17 6.16 -8.79
N GLN A 213 24.24 6.89 -8.43
CA GLN A 213 25.15 7.51 -9.39
C GLN A 213 25.72 6.51 -10.41
N THR A 214 26.28 5.41 -9.93
CA THR A 214 26.86 4.36 -10.79
C THR A 214 25.76 3.65 -11.60
N ILE A 215 24.59 3.39 -11.00
CA ILE A 215 23.51 2.68 -11.67
C ILE A 215 22.97 3.52 -12.84
N VAL A 216 22.73 4.82 -12.63
CA VAL A 216 22.27 5.71 -13.70
C VAL A 216 23.33 5.88 -14.80
N ALA A 217 24.61 5.94 -14.44
CA ALA A 217 25.69 5.94 -15.45
C ALA A 217 25.71 4.63 -16.27
N ASN A 218 25.46 3.48 -15.64
CA ASN A 218 25.33 2.19 -16.34
C ASN A 218 24.09 2.15 -17.25
N ILE A 219 22.95 2.70 -16.82
CA ILE A 219 21.76 2.84 -17.69
C ILE A 219 22.11 3.64 -18.95
N LYS A 220 22.80 4.78 -18.80
CA LYS A 220 23.25 5.59 -19.97
C LYS A 220 24.18 4.83 -20.89
N LYS A 221 25.15 4.11 -20.33
CA LYS A 221 26.07 3.27 -21.11
C LYS A 221 25.32 2.16 -21.84
N PHE A 222 24.40 1.48 -21.17
CA PHE A 222 23.57 0.42 -21.78
C PHE A 222 22.70 0.99 -22.90
N ALA A 223 22.11 2.16 -22.69
CA ALA A 223 21.25 2.84 -23.66
C ALA A 223 22.01 3.30 -24.93
N ALA A 224 23.32 3.49 -24.88
CA ALA A 224 24.11 3.78 -26.08
C ALA A 224 24.07 2.65 -27.12
N GLY A 225 23.66 1.45 -26.75
CA GLY A 225 23.49 0.30 -27.62
C GLY A 225 22.19 0.28 -28.46
N GLY A 226 21.25 1.21 -28.22
CA GLY A 226 19.98 1.28 -28.98
C GLY A 226 18.79 1.72 -28.13
N LYS A 227 17.60 1.70 -28.75
CA LYS A 227 16.34 2.08 -28.09
C LYS A 227 16.12 1.29 -26.80
N THR A 228 16.30 1.95 -25.68
CA THR A 228 16.29 1.36 -24.33
C THR A 228 15.15 1.93 -23.48
N ALA A 229 14.52 1.07 -22.68
CA ALA A 229 13.64 1.48 -21.61
C ALA A 229 14.13 0.91 -20.27
N VAL A 230 13.88 1.63 -19.19
CA VAL A 230 14.08 1.14 -17.82
C VAL A 230 12.75 0.67 -17.26
N VAL A 231 12.73 -0.51 -16.67
CA VAL A 231 11.61 -1.04 -15.91
C VAL A 231 11.99 -1.01 -14.43
N SER A 232 11.31 -0.16 -13.66
CA SER A 232 11.61 0.04 -12.24
C SER A 232 10.62 -0.72 -11.35
N THR A 233 11.17 -1.62 -10.56
CA THR A 233 10.51 -2.30 -9.43
C THR A 233 11.16 -1.89 -8.11
N ILE A 234 11.67 -0.65 -8.03
CA ILE A 234 12.18 -0.04 -6.80
C ILE A 234 10.99 0.29 -5.89
N ASN A 235 11.13 0.04 -4.59
CA ASN A 235 10.09 0.27 -3.61
C ASN A 235 10.51 1.25 -2.52
N GLY A 236 9.50 1.96 -1.97
CA GLY A 236 9.63 2.84 -0.84
C GLY A 236 10.48 4.08 -1.13
N ASP A 237 11.16 4.57 -0.10
CA ASP A 237 11.95 5.80 -0.11
C ASP A 237 13.11 5.82 -1.10
N SER A 238 13.59 4.65 -1.54
CA SER A 238 14.64 4.51 -2.55
C SER A 238 14.26 5.07 -3.92
N ASN A 239 12.98 5.28 -4.21
CA ASN A 239 12.53 5.94 -5.43
C ASN A 239 13.01 7.41 -5.50
N VAL A 240 12.99 8.12 -4.38
CA VAL A 240 13.38 9.54 -4.31
C VAL A 240 14.81 9.78 -4.83
N PRO A 241 15.87 9.13 -4.29
CA PRO A 241 17.23 9.32 -4.80
C PRO A 241 17.41 8.79 -6.23
N PHE A 242 16.70 7.74 -6.63
CA PHE A 242 16.77 7.24 -8.01
C PHE A 242 16.32 8.31 -9.02
N TYR A 243 15.14 8.88 -8.84
CA TYR A 243 14.62 9.90 -9.75
C TYR A 243 15.42 11.22 -9.70
N LYS A 244 15.91 11.60 -8.53
CA LYS A 244 16.83 12.73 -8.41
C LYS A 244 18.10 12.52 -9.24
N GLU A 245 18.66 11.31 -9.20
CA GLU A 245 19.88 11.00 -9.93
C GLU A 245 19.65 10.91 -11.46
N LEU A 246 18.50 10.42 -11.90
CA LEU A 246 18.11 10.49 -13.32
C LEU A 246 18.14 11.95 -13.81
N ALA A 247 17.53 12.87 -13.03
CA ALA A 247 17.53 14.29 -13.34
C ALA A 247 18.93 14.91 -13.30
N ASN A 248 19.74 14.60 -12.27
CA ASN A 248 21.10 15.09 -12.12
C ASN A 248 22.00 14.72 -13.30
N GLN A 249 21.89 13.52 -13.80
CA GLN A 249 22.68 13.05 -14.97
C GLN A 249 22.04 13.41 -16.31
N GLY A 250 20.91 14.13 -16.33
CA GLY A 250 20.24 14.61 -17.52
C GLY A 250 19.65 13.49 -18.38
N LEU A 251 19.29 12.35 -17.78
CA LEU A 251 18.63 11.26 -18.50
C LEU A 251 17.13 11.59 -18.65
N LYS A 252 16.73 11.83 -19.90
CA LYS A 252 15.35 12.24 -20.23
C LYS A 252 14.53 11.03 -20.69
N ALA A 253 13.23 11.08 -20.42
CA ALA A 253 12.30 10.07 -20.86
C ALA A 253 12.20 9.95 -22.40
N THR A 254 12.50 11.03 -23.15
CA THR A 254 12.60 11.01 -24.62
C THR A 254 13.73 10.12 -25.13
N ASP A 255 14.76 9.92 -24.33
CA ASP A 255 15.94 9.15 -24.72
C ASP A 255 15.87 7.73 -24.12
N VAL A 256 15.51 7.64 -22.83
CA VAL A 256 15.39 6.38 -22.08
C VAL A 256 14.17 6.50 -21.13
N PRO A 257 12.97 6.14 -21.57
CA PRO A 257 11.81 6.16 -20.72
C PRO A 257 11.95 5.17 -19.55
N VAL A 258 11.48 5.58 -18.37
CA VAL A 258 11.33 4.72 -17.21
C VAL A 258 9.84 4.39 -17.05
N VAL A 259 9.49 3.13 -16.91
CA VAL A 259 8.19 2.71 -16.35
C VAL A 259 8.39 2.17 -14.94
N ALA A 260 7.60 2.66 -14.00
CA ALA A 260 7.63 2.22 -12.61
C ALA A 260 6.35 1.45 -12.24
N PHE A 261 6.49 0.47 -11.36
CA PHE A 261 5.36 -0.33 -10.83
C PHE A 261 5.06 -0.06 -9.36
N SER A 262 5.77 0.89 -8.75
CA SER A 262 5.64 1.24 -7.34
C SER A 262 5.90 2.74 -7.11
N VAL A 263 5.38 3.58 -8.01
CA VAL A 263 5.47 5.03 -7.92
C VAL A 263 4.12 5.63 -8.28
N GLY A 264 3.51 6.26 -7.30
CA GLY A 264 2.37 7.14 -7.46
C GLY A 264 2.75 8.59 -7.16
N GLU A 265 1.75 9.44 -6.97
CA GLU A 265 1.97 10.86 -6.65
C GLU A 265 2.68 11.06 -5.31
N GLU A 266 2.50 10.13 -4.36
CA GLU A 266 3.10 10.21 -3.02
C GLU A 266 4.64 10.10 -3.06
N GLU A 267 5.18 9.17 -3.82
CA GLU A 267 6.62 8.97 -3.97
C GLU A 267 7.30 10.14 -4.69
N LEU A 268 6.55 10.90 -5.48
CA LEU A 268 7.06 12.08 -6.19
C LEU A 268 7.08 13.35 -5.32
N ARG A 269 6.50 13.31 -4.13
CA ARG A 269 6.48 14.44 -3.22
C ARG A 269 7.90 14.83 -2.79
N GLY A 270 8.20 16.12 -2.89
CA GLY A 270 9.51 16.63 -2.52
C GLY A 270 10.62 16.39 -3.55
N ILE A 271 10.26 15.96 -4.77
CA ILE A 271 11.17 15.85 -5.92
C ILE A 271 10.81 16.94 -6.95
N ASP A 272 11.82 17.53 -7.60
CA ASP A 272 11.56 18.32 -8.81
C ASP A 272 11.17 17.37 -9.95
N THR A 273 9.89 17.38 -10.32
CA THR A 273 9.33 16.49 -11.34
C THR A 273 9.50 17.00 -12.76
N LYS A 274 9.89 18.27 -12.98
CA LYS A 274 10.05 18.84 -14.33
C LYS A 274 11.00 18.04 -15.23
N PRO A 275 12.19 17.61 -14.75
CA PRO A 275 13.08 16.79 -15.56
C PRO A 275 12.56 15.39 -15.82
N LEU A 276 11.55 14.94 -15.09
CA LEU A 276 11.02 13.57 -15.13
C LEU A 276 9.81 13.42 -16.05
N VAL A 277 9.32 14.51 -16.63
CA VAL A 277 8.15 14.49 -17.52
C VAL A 277 8.39 13.54 -18.69
N GLY A 278 7.40 12.66 -18.94
CA GLY A 278 7.44 11.62 -19.96
C GLY A 278 7.80 10.23 -19.43
N ASN A 279 8.27 10.09 -18.19
CA ASN A 279 8.34 8.80 -17.54
C ASN A 279 6.93 8.30 -17.19
N LEU A 280 6.79 6.99 -17.05
CA LEU A 280 5.52 6.29 -16.94
C LEU A 280 5.42 5.60 -15.57
N ALA A 281 4.20 5.47 -15.09
CA ALA A 281 3.87 4.60 -13.99
C ALA A 281 2.68 3.70 -14.39
N ALA A 282 2.72 2.45 -13.98
CA ALA A 282 1.60 1.53 -14.09
C ALA A 282 1.19 1.14 -12.67
N TRP A 283 0.06 1.67 -12.20
CA TRP A 283 -0.38 1.61 -10.83
C TRP A 283 -1.89 1.39 -10.73
N ASN A 284 -2.39 0.96 -9.58
CA ASN A 284 -3.80 0.67 -9.37
C ASN A 284 -4.66 1.94 -9.27
N TYR A 285 -4.08 3.03 -8.77
CA TYR A 285 -4.77 4.29 -8.54
C TYR A 285 -3.87 5.51 -8.79
N PHE A 286 -4.48 6.57 -9.31
CA PHE A 286 -3.87 7.89 -9.39
C PHE A 286 -4.87 8.95 -8.96
N GLU A 287 -4.44 9.87 -8.08
CA GLU A 287 -5.24 11.02 -7.64
C GLU A 287 -5.69 11.90 -8.82
N SER A 288 -4.87 11.96 -9.87
CA SER A 288 -5.10 12.77 -11.06
C SER A 288 -6.15 12.23 -12.03
N VAL A 289 -6.72 11.05 -11.78
CA VAL A 289 -7.75 10.48 -12.66
C VAL A 289 -9.00 11.35 -12.69
N ASP A 290 -9.35 11.86 -13.89
CA ASP A 290 -10.47 12.77 -14.08
C ASP A 290 -11.80 12.03 -14.26
N ASN A 291 -12.44 11.66 -13.14
CA ASN A 291 -13.81 11.17 -13.12
C ASN A 291 -14.55 11.65 -11.85
N PRO A 292 -15.89 11.67 -11.84
CA PRO A 292 -16.66 12.16 -10.69
C PRO A 292 -16.43 11.39 -9.40
N THR A 293 -16.26 10.07 -9.47
CA THR A 293 -16.03 9.21 -8.30
C THR A 293 -14.70 9.55 -7.63
N ASN A 294 -13.62 9.67 -8.43
CA ASN A 294 -12.32 10.03 -7.90
C ASN A 294 -12.31 11.45 -7.30
N LYS A 295 -12.95 12.41 -7.98
CA LYS A 295 -13.06 13.79 -7.45
C LYS A 295 -13.77 13.82 -6.10
N ALA A 296 -14.83 13.05 -5.93
CA ALA A 296 -15.51 12.93 -4.64
C ALA A 296 -14.59 12.29 -3.59
N PHE A 297 -13.97 11.16 -3.92
CA PHE A 297 -13.03 10.48 -3.01
C PHE A 297 -11.88 11.40 -2.55
N VAL A 298 -11.24 12.11 -3.48
CA VAL A 298 -10.15 13.05 -3.15
C VAL A 298 -10.63 14.17 -2.24
N ALA A 299 -11.84 14.72 -2.49
CA ALA A 299 -12.42 15.76 -1.65
C ALA A 299 -12.71 15.23 -0.23
N ASP A 300 -13.28 14.03 -0.12
CA ASP A 300 -13.61 13.39 1.15
C ASP A 300 -12.34 13.05 1.94
N TYR A 301 -11.31 12.50 1.27
CA TYR A 301 -10.03 12.20 1.92
C TYR A 301 -9.35 13.48 2.46
N ARG A 302 -9.29 14.55 1.68
CA ARG A 302 -8.70 15.82 2.12
C ARG A 302 -9.47 16.43 3.29
N ALA A 303 -10.79 16.33 3.28
CA ALA A 303 -11.63 16.76 4.41
C ALA A 303 -11.35 15.94 5.66
N TYR A 304 -11.26 14.62 5.52
CA TYR A 304 -10.90 13.69 6.59
C TYR A 304 -9.50 13.99 7.14
N ALA A 305 -8.50 14.08 6.27
CA ALA A 305 -7.12 14.34 6.63
C ALA A 305 -6.96 15.66 7.39
N LYS A 306 -7.67 16.72 6.97
CA LYS A 306 -7.70 18.01 7.66
C LYS A 306 -8.36 17.91 9.03
N ALA A 307 -9.51 17.24 9.13
CA ALA A 307 -10.23 17.04 10.40
C ALA A 307 -9.38 16.27 11.42
N HIS A 308 -8.60 15.30 10.97
CA HIS A 308 -7.73 14.46 11.81
C HIS A 308 -6.29 15.00 11.92
N LYS A 309 -5.99 16.17 11.32
CA LYS A 309 -4.67 16.84 11.35
C LYS A 309 -3.54 15.93 10.85
N LEU A 310 -3.82 15.17 9.79
CA LEU A 310 -2.81 14.34 9.15
C LEU A 310 -1.71 15.20 8.51
N PRO A 311 -0.45 14.75 8.48
CA PRO A 311 0.70 15.58 8.05
C PRO A 311 0.58 16.15 6.64
N ASN A 312 -0.15 15.47 5.75
CA ASN A 312 -0.20 15.78 4.31
C ASN A 312 -1.63 16.07 3.83
N ALA A 313 -2.45 16.68 4.69
CA ALA A 313 -3.88 16.89 4.46
C ALA A 313 -4.24 17.67 3.18
N ASP A 314 -3.34 18.49 2.67
CA ASP A 314 -3.60 19.36 1.51
C ASP A 314 -2.90 18.89 0.22
N THR A 315 -2.16 17.80 0.24
CA THR A 315 -1.30 17.39 -0.87
C THR A 315 -1.84 16.15 -1.59
N VAL A 316 -1.42 14.98 -1.20
CA VAL A 316 -1.60 13.75 -1.96
C VAL A 316 -2.47 12.77 -1.19
N VAL A 317 -3.39 12.13 -1.90
CA VAL A 317 -4.13 10.97 -1.45
C VAL A 317 -3.24 9.74 -1.60
N THR A 318 -3.61 8.63 -1.02
CA THR A 318 -2.91 7.35 -1.23
C THR A 318 -2.91 6.94 -2.71
N ASN A 319 -1.92 6.18 -3.09
CA ASN A 319 -1.81 5.56 -4.41
C ASN A 319 -2.40 4.12 -4.47
N ASP A 320 -2.90 3.58 -3.35
CA ASP A 320 -3.54 2.26 -3.25
C ASP A 320 -4.76 2.31 -2.31
N PRO A 321 -5.83 3.03 -2.64
CA PRO A 321 -7.00 3.22 -1.77
C PRO A 321 -7.81 1.93 -1.55
#